data_5f42c73815b4977392834a0dd7f32217
#
_entry.id   5f42c73815b4977392834a0dd7f32217
#
_cell.length_a   1.000
_cell.length_b   1.000
_cell.length_c   1.000
_cell.angle_alpha   90.00
_cell.angle_beta   90.00
_cell.angle_gamma   90.00
#
_symmetry.space_group_name_H-M   'P 1'
#
loop_
_entity.id
_entity.type
_entity.pdbx_description
1 polymer ?
#
loop_
_entity_poly.entity_id
_entity_poly.type
_entity_poly.pdbx_seq_one_letter_code
_entity_poly.pdbx_strand_id
1 'polypeptide(L)'
;MSVQTNLVIKLEEIHKTYHTGEVDVHAVRGVSLEILPGEFVAIMGSSGSGKSTLMNMIGALDRPTSGHYWLDGIDVSTLDRDALADIRNEKIGFVFQGFNLLARTSALENVEMPLLYNHKRIPSHEQHERATHSLELVGLGQRTDHHPNQLSGGQQQRVAIGRALVNRPSLLLADEPTGNLDSQTSIEIMGVFQKLNEQNITIIMVTHELDVARYTKRMVVLRDGKIITDEAVQNRSFAEKELQQLRQAQQAVKLAP
;
A
#
# COMPACT_ATOMS: atom_id res chain seq x y z
N MET A 1 22.48 -6.25 -26.18
CA MET A 1 22.50 -6.24 -24.72
C MET A 1 21.13 -5.81 -24.28
N SER A 2 20.28 -6.74 -23.85
CA SER A 2 18.97 -6.41 -23.26
C SER A 2 19.23 -5.71 -21.93
N VAL A 3 18.84 -4.45 -21.81
CA VAL A 3 18.76 -3.75 -20.52
C VAL A 3 17.76 -4.59 -19.69
N GLN A 4 18.23 -5.36 -18.74
CA GLN A 4 17.35 -5.95 -17.71
C GLN A 4 16.77 -4.77 -16.95
N THR A 5 15.57 -4.38 -17.30
CA THR A 5 14.77 -3.42 -16.52
C THR A 5 14.55 -4.09 -15.15
N ASN A 6 15.08 -3.47 -14.10
CA ASN A 6 14.94 -3.98 -12.74
C ASN A 6 13.51 -3.67 -12.27
N LEU A 7 12.56 -4.54 -12.62
CA LEU A 7 11.15 -4.38 -12.28
C LEU A 7 10.92 -4.81 -10.83
N VAL A 8 10.13 -4.04 -10.08
CA VAL A 8 9.64 -4.47 -8.76
C VAL A 8 8.54 -5.51 -8.93
N ILE A 9 7.63 -5.29 -9.89
CA ILE A 9 6.56 -6.22 -10.23
C ILE A 9 6.55 -6.47 -11.73
N LYS A 10 6.39 -7.73 -12.10
CA LYS A 10 6.04 -8.13 -13.46
C LYS A 10 4.94 -9.17 -13.40
N LEU A 11 3.79 -8.85 -13.95
CA LEU A 11 2.67 -9.77 -14.16
C LEU A 11 2.57 -10.07 -15.67
N GLU A 12 2.49 -11.35 -16.03
CA GLU A 12 2.29 -11.79 -17.40
C GLU A 12 1.07 -12.71 -17.48
N GLU A 13 0.05 -12.27 -18.22
CA GLU A 13 -1.17 -13.02 -18.49
C GLU A 13 -1.78 -13.66 -17.25
N ILE A 14 -1.89 -12.89 -16.15
CA ILE A 14 -2.44 -13.36 -14.89
C ILE A 14 -3.94 -13.61 -15.02
N HIS A 15 -4.34 -14.82 -14.70
CA HIS A 15 -5.74 -15.21 -14.57
C HIS A 15 -6.05 -15.66 -13.15
N LYS A 16 -7.25 -15.34 -12.68
CA LYS A 16 -7.79 -15.89 -11.43
C LYS A 16 -9.22 -16.29 -11.60
N THR A 17 -9.49 -17.57 -11.40
CA THR A 17 -10.83 -18.15 -11.40
C THR A 17 -11.09 -18.79 -10.03
N TYR A 18 -12.20 -18.41 -9.41
CA TYR A 18 -12.71 -19.05 -8.20
C TYR A 18 -13.81 -20.04 -8.59
N HIS A 19 -13.68 -21.29 -8.12
CA HIS A 19 -14.68 -22.33 -8.30
C HIS A 19 -15.62 -22.33 -7.09
N THR A 20 -16.88 -21.90 -7.29
CA THR A 20 -17.87 -21.82 -6.22
C THR A 20 -19.03 -22.75 -6.56
N GLY A 21 -18.90 -24.02 -6.18
CA GLY A 21 -19.86 -25.05 -6.56
C GLY A 21 -19.91 -25.27 -8.07
N GLU A 22 -21.07 -25.01 -8.70
CA GLU A 22 -21.26 -25.17 -10.15
C GLU A 22 -20.89 -23.92 -10.96
N VAL A 23 -20.46 -22.83 -10.32
CA VAL A 23 -20.21 -21.56 -11.01
C VAL A 23 -18.74 -21.17 -10.92
N ASP A 24 -18.15 -20.88 -12.07
CA ASP A 24 -16.81 -20.33 -12.19
C ASP A 24 -16.86 -18.81 -12.25
N VAL A 25 -16.20 -18.16 -11.29
CA VAL A 25 -16.05 -16.71 -11.24
C VAL A 25 -14.66 -16.32 -11.75
N HIS A 26 -14.57 -15.79 -12.96
CA HIS A 26 -13.33 -15.30 -13.56
C HIS A 26 -13.04 -13.88 -13.06
N ALA A 27 -12.39 -13.76 -11.91
CA ALA A 27 -12.15 -12.49 -11.24
C ALA A 27 -11.06 -11.65 -11.92
N VAL A 28 -10.03 -12.29 -12.51
CA VAL A 28 -8.97 -11.66 -13.29
C VAL A 28 -8.75 -12.45 -14.58
N ARG A 29 -8.60 -11.74 -15.71
CA ARG A 29 -8.71 -12.31 -17.05
C ARG A 29 -7.57 -11.83 -17.96
N GLY A 30 -6.35 -12.38 -17.78
CA GLY A 30 -5.19 -12.05 -18.62
C GLY A 30 -4.63 -10.65 -18.35
N VAL A 31 -4.36 -10.34 -17.07
CA VAL A 31 -3.75 -9.07 -16.67
C VAL A 31 -2.25 -9.16 -16.81
N SER A 32 -1.66 -8.26 -17.61
CA SER A 32 -0.22 -8.01 -17.69
C SER A 32 0.07 -6.59 -17.19
N LEU A 33 1.04 -6.46 -16.28
CA LEU A 33 1.38 -5.18 -15.64
C LEU A 33 2.85 -5.19 -15.21
N GLU A 34 3.56 -4.10 -15.48
CA GLU A 34 4.92 -3.89 -15.01
C GLU A 34 4.99 -2.68 -14.10
N ILE A 35 5.69 -2.79 -12.97
CA ILE A 35 5.91 -1.70 -12.01
C ILE A 35 7.40 -1.52 -11.80
N LEU A 36 7.86 -0.29 -12.05
CA LEU A 36 9.25 0.12 -11.86
C LEU A 36 9.52 0.56 -10.40
N PRO A 37 10.77 0.52 -9.93
CA PRO A 37 11.15 1.11 -8.64
C PRO A 37 10.76 2.59 -8.57
N GLY A 38 10.20 3.00 -7.42
CA GLY A 38 9.80 4.39 -7.17
C GLY A 38 8.53 4.84 -7.91
N GLU A 39 7.79 3.93 -8.56
CA GLU A 39 6.46 4.25 -9.07
C GLU A 39 5.46 4.44 -7.93
N PHE A 40 4.46 5.27 -8.16
CA PHE A 40 3.28 5.43 -7.32
C PHE A 40 2.04 5.24 -8.19
N VAL A 41 1.44 4.07 -8.09
CA VAL A 41 0.36 3.62 -8.98
C VAL A 41 -0.94 3.48 -8.22
N ALA A 42 -2.02 4.03 -8.77
CA ALA A 42 -3.38 3.74 -8.32
C ALA A 42 -4.00 2.64 -9.20
N ILE A 43 -4.52 1.59 -8.58
CA ILE A 43 -5.36 0.58 -9.22
C ILE A 43 -6.81 0.93 -8.92
N MET A 44 -7.55 1.29 -9.94
CA MET A 44 -8.94 1.74 -9.85
C MET A 44 -9.92 0.79 -10.55
N GLY A 45 -11.20 0.98 -10.28
CA GLY A 45 -12.31 0.29 -10.93
C GLY A 45 -13.55 0.19 -10.02
N SER A 46 -14.69 -0.15 -10.59
CA SER A 46 -15.93 -0.34 -9.84
C SER A 46 -15.86 -1.54 -8.89
N SER A 47 -16.82 -1.68 -7.97
CA SER A 47 -16.96 -2.89 -7.17
C SER A 47 -17.12 -4.11 -8.09
N GLY A 48 -16.46 -5.22 -7.76
CA GLY A 48 -16.48 -6.44 -8.56
C GLY A 48 -15.57 -6.43 -9.81
N SER A 49 -14.81 -5.37 -10.08
CA SER A 49 -13.92 -5.30 -11.26
C SER A 49 -12.65 -6.18 -11.16
N GLY A 50 -12.38 -6.81 -10.01
CA GLY A 50 -11.20 -7.67 -9.80
C GLY A 50 -10.05 -7.02 -9.03
N LYS A 51 -10.17 -5.77 -8.55
CA LYS A 51 -9.11 -5.04 -7.84
C LYS A 51 -8.58 -5.77 -6.60
N SER A 52 -9.47 -6.16 -5.69
CA SER A 52 -9.08 -6.87 -4.46
C SER A 52 -8.45 -8.23 -4.77
N THR A 53 -8.93 -8.92 -5.81
CA THR A 53 -8.32 -10.17 -6.28
C THR A 53 -6.91 -9.92 -6.82
N LEU A 54 -6.73 -8.92 -7.67
CA LEU A 54 -5.42 -8.55 -8.21
C LEU A 54 -4.48 -8.11 -7.08
N MET A 55 -4.97 -7.29 -6.15
CA MET A 55 -4.21 -6.88 -4.97
C MET A 55 -3.75 -8.06 -4.11
N ASN A 56 -4.65 -9.04 -3.86
CA ASN A 56 -4.30 -10.24 -3.10
C ASN A 56 -3.22 -11.08 -3.79
N MET A 57 -3.22 -11.14 -5.12
CA MET A 57 -2.17 -11.83 -5.88
C MET A 57 -0.85 -11.05 -5.82
N ILE A 58 -0.87 -9.73 -6.07
CA ILE A 58 0.32 -8.86 -5.93
C ILE A 58 0.88 -8.95 -4.51
N GLY A 59 0.01 -8.99 -3.51
CA GLY A 59 0.37 -9.12 -2.11
C GLY A 59 0.81 -10.52 -1.68
N ALA A 60 0.93 -11.49 -2.59
CA ALA A 60 1.25 -12.88 -2.28
C ALA A 60 0.31 -13.50 -1.22
N LEU A 61 -0.92 -13.02 -1.11
CA LEU A 61 -1.99 -13.55 -0.26
C LEU A 61 -2.81 -14.64 -0.97
N ASP A 62 -2.85 -14.59 -2.30
CA ASP A 62 -3.49 -15.57 -3.16
C ASP A 62 -2.60 -15.86 -4.37
N ARG A 63 -2.85 -16.98 -5.04
CA ARG A 63 -2.10 -17.40 -6.22
C ARG A 63 -2.93 -17.22 -7.48
N PRO A 64 -2.30 -16.87 -8.62
CA PRO A 64 -2.98 -16.92 -9.90
C PRO A 64 -3.38 -18.36 -10.23
N THR A 65 -4.46 -18.52 -10.98
CA THR A 65 -4.86 -19.81 -11.58
C THR A 65 -3.94 -20.16 -12.76
N SER A 66 -3.49 -19.13 -13.51
CA SER A 66 -2.49 -19.24 -14.57
C SER A 66 -1.82 -17.89 -14.81
N GLY A 67 -0.74 -17.89 -15.59
CA GLY A 67 0.13 -16.74 -15.80
C GLY A 67 1.31 -16.74 -14.84
N HIS A 68 2.18 -15.73 -14.95
CA HIS A 68 3.39 -15.62 -14.15
C HIS A 68 3.47 -14.30 -13.41
N TYR A 69 3.98 -14.37 -12.18
CA TYR A 69 4.20 -13.20 -11.32
C TYR A 69 5.63 -13.19 -10.77
N TRP A 70 6.37 -12.13 -11.08
CA TRP A 70 7.68 -11.86 -10.50
C TRP A 70 7.65 -10.64 -9.59
N LEU A 71 8.25 -10.79 -8.40
CA LEU A 71 8.50 -9.71 -7.45
C LEU A 71 10.01 -9.61 -7.22
N ASP A 72 10.61 -8.46 -7.51
CA ASP A 72 12.07 -8.25 -7.47
C ASP A 72 12.84 -9.37 -8.24
N GLY A 73 12.33 -9.82 -9.37
CA GLY A 73 12.93 -10.89 -10.17
C GLY A 73 12.72 -12.31 -9.66
N ILE A 74 12.03 -12.51 -8.52
CA ILE A 74 11.67 -13.82 -7.97
C ILE A 74 10.34 -14.27 -8.55
N ASP A 75 10.26 -15.44 -9.19
CA ASP A 75 8.99 -16.00 -9.65
C ASP A 75 8.14 -16.50 -8.46
N VAL A 76 7.20 -15.66 -8.07
CA VAL A 76 6.29 -15.88 -6.94
C VAL A 76 5.25 -16.99 -7.25
N SER A 77 4.96 -17.22 -8.55
CA SER A 77 3.96 -18.20 -8.98
C SER A 77 4.32 -19.63 -8.60
N THR A 78 5.61 -19.91 -8.46
CA THR A 78 6.15 -21.27 -8.21
C THR A 78 6.41 -21.57 -6.73
N LEU A 79 6.36 -20.54 -5.85
CA LEU A 79 6.69 -20.67 -4.44
C LEU A 79 5.65 -21.47 -3.66
N ASP A 80 6.05 -22.20 -2.63
CA ASP A 80 5.16 -22.82 -1.67
C ASP A 80 4.57 -21.79 -0.67
N ARG A 81 3.77 -22.25 0.31
CA ARG A 81 3.09 -21.35 1.26
C ARG A 81 4.06 -20.65 2.20
N ASP A 82 5.10 -21.34 2.62
CA ASP A 82 6.07 -20.81 3.57
C ASP A 82 6.95 -19.77 2.88
N ALA A 83 7.48 -20.07 1.70
CA ALA A 83 8.22 -19.11 0.88
C ALA A 83 7.38 -17.87 0.50
N LEU A 84 6.08 -18.03 0.24
CA LEU A 84 5.18 -16.90 0.04
C LEU A 84 5.01 -16.04 1.30
N ALA A 85 4.97 -16.66 2.50
CA ALA A 85 4.90 -15.92 3.76
C ALA A 85 6.17 -15.10 3.99
N ASP A 86 7.33 -15.65 3.64
CA ASP A 86 8.62 -14.97 3.75
C ASP A 86 8.73 -13.80 2.80
N ILE A 87 8.44 -14.00 1.52
CA ILE A 87 8.40 -12.93 0.52
C ILE A 87 7.45 -11.82 0.97
N ARG A 88 6.28 -12.17 1.48
CA ARG A 88 5.29 -11.22 1.98
C ARG A 88 5.84 -10.41 3.15
N ASN A 89 6.52 -11.05 4.09
CA ASN A 89 7.12 -10.37 5.26
C ASN A 89 8.29 -9.46 4.87
N GLU A 90 9.17 -9.94 3.96
CA GLU A 90 10.39 -9.22 3.62
C GLU A 90 10.20 -8.13 2.56
N LYS A 91 9.31 -8.37 1.58
CA LYS A 91 9.24 -7.56 0.35
C LYS A 91 8.00 -6.67 0.27
N ILE A 92 6.95 -6.96 1.04
CA ILE A 92 5.66 -6.28 0.90
C ILE A 92 5.22 -5.69 2.23
N GLY A 93 4.99 -4.38 2.26
CA GLY A 93 4.33 -3.70 3.36
C GLY A 93 2.85 -3.50 3.05
N PHE A 94 1.96 -3.90 3.95
CA PHE A 94 0.52 -3.76 3.78
C PHE A 94 -0.05 -2.62 4.62
N VAL A 95 -0.89 -1.80 4.00
CA VAL A 95 -1.70 -0.76 4.65
C VAL A 95 -3.16 -1.00 4.27
N PHE A 96 -4.03 -1.19 5.27
CA PHE A 96 -5.45 -1.49 5.07
C PHE A 96 -6.35 -0.32 5.49
N GLN A 97 -7.55 -0.25 4.94
CA GLN A 97 -8.58 0.71 5.31
C GLN A 97 -8.93 0.68 6.80
N GLY A 98 -9.02 -0.51 7.38
CA GLY A 98 -9.37 -0.74 8.78
C GLY A 98 -8.22 -0.60 9.78
N PHE A 99 -7.04 -0.07 9.36
CA PHE A 99 -5.79 0.04 10.13
C PHE A 99 -5.22 -1.31 10.60
N ASN A 100 -6.05 -2.24 11.04
CA ASN A 100 -5.71 -3.59 11.53
C ASN A 100 -4.62 -3.57 12.61
N LEU A 101 -4.73 -2.63 13.55
CA LEU A 101 -3.84 -2.53 14.70
C LEU A 101 -4.31 -3.46 15.83
N LEU A 102 -3.36 -4.02 16.56
CA LEU A 102 -3.62 -4.77 17.76
C LEU A 102 -4.00 -3.79 18.89
N ALA A 103 -5.23 -3.89 19.36
CA ALA A 103 -5.83 -2.90 20.28
C ALA A 103 -5.16 -2.83 21.66
N ARG A 104 -4.49 -3.93 22.08
CA ARG A 104 -3.87 -4.05 23.42
C ARG A 104 -2.37 -3.82 23.43
N THR A 105 -1.78 -3.43 22.29
CA THR A 105 -0.36 -3.14 22.13
C THR A 105 -0.17 -1.68 21.80
N SER A 106 0.99 -1.12 22.15
CA SER A 106 1.37 0.25 21.81
C SER A 106 1.59 0.45 20.30
N ALA A 107 1.74 1.69 19.87
CA ALA A 107 2.12 2.02 18.50
C ALA A 107 3.46 1.36 18.12
N LEU A 108 4.43 1.41 19.02
CA LEU A 108 5.74 0.79 18.82
C LEU A 108 5.63 -0.72 18.66
N GLU A 109 4.96 -1.41 19.58
CA GLU A 109 4.75 -2.86 19.53
C GLU A 109 3.99 -3.30 18.27
N ASN A 110 3.02 -2.53 17.83
CA ASN A 110 2.34 -2.77 16.54
C ASN A 110 3.31 -2.70 15.36
N VAL A 111 4.26 -1.77 15.38
CA VAL A 111 5.26 -1.60 14.31
C VAL A 111 6.37 -2.67 14.41
N GLU A 112 6.74 -3.12 15.59
CA GLU A 112 7.71 -4.22 15.79
C GLU A 112 7.19 -5.58 15.32
N MET A 113 5.88 -5.78 15.29
CA MET A 113 5.24 -7.07 15.01
C MET A 113 5.79 -7.80 13.75
N PRO A 114 5.94 -7.17 12.57
CA PRO A 114 6.46 -7.85 11.39
C PRO A 114 7.91 -8.35 11.55
N LEU A 115 8.70 -7.72 12.42
CA LEU A 115 10.09 -8.11 12.66
C LEU A 115 10.21 -9.43 13.42
N LEU A 116 9.17 -9.81 14.19
CA LEU A 116 9.12 -11.07 14.94
C LEU A 116 8.99 -12.29 14.01
N TYR A 117 8.45 -12.09 12.81
CA TYR A 117 8.25 -13.14 11.79
C TYR A 117 9.37 -13.20 10.76
N ASN A 118 10.43 -12.40 10.93
CA ASN A 118 11.55 -12.40 10.01
C ASN A 118 12.41 -13.67 10.24
N HIS A 119 12.74 -14.39 9.16
CA HIS A 119 13.59 -15.58 9.23
C HIS A 119 14.97 -15.31 9.84
N LYS A 120 15.53 -14.13 9.57
CA LYS A 120 16.75 -13.68 10.20
C LYS A 120 16.39 -13.13 11.57
N ARG A 121 16.74 -13.83 12.63
CA ARG A 121 16.50 -13.39 14.00
C ARG A 121 17.15 -12.01 14.23
N ILE A 122 16.31 -10.98 14.25
CA ILE A 122 16.73 -9.60 14.49
C ILE A 122 16.86 -9.39 16.00
N PRO A 123 17.99 -8.86 16.53
CA PRO A 123 18.13 -8.54 17.94
C PRO A 123 17.07 -7.53 18.42
N SER A 124 16.62 -7.65 19.67
CA SER A 124 15.52 -6.80 20.17
C SER A 124 15.84 -5.29 20.14
N HIS A 125 17.09 -4.89 20.38
CA HIS A 125 17.48 -3.49 20.26
C HIS A 125 17.31 -2.96 18.82
N GLU A 126 17.69 -3.77 17.83
CA GLU A 126 17.54 -3.40 16.42
C GLU A 126 16.06 -3.38 15.99
N GLN A 127 15.22 -4.29 16.54
CA GLN A 127 13.77 -4.24 16.31
C GLN A 127 13.20 -2.92 16.81
N HIS A 128 13.57 -2.51 18.02
CA HIS A 128 13.16 -1.27 18.65
C HIS A 128 13.61 -0.03 17.85
N GLU A 129 14.87 0.02 17.42
CA GLU A 129 15.41 1.10 16.61
C GLU A 129 14.69 1.24 15.27
N ARG A 130 14.47 0.12 14.56
CA ARG A 130 13.77 0.10 13.28
C ARG A 130 12.30 0.56 13.42
N ALA A 131 11.62 0.11 14.46
CA ALA A 131 10.23 0.47 14.71
C ALA A 131 10.10 1.96 15.09
N THR A 132 10.98 2.45 15.96
CA THR A 132 11.05 3.88 16.34
C THR A 132 11.29 4.75 15.10
N HIS A 133 12.27 4.40 14.29
CA HIS A 133 12.54 5.12 13.04
C HIS A 133 11.35 5.11 12.07
N SER A 134 10.64 3.97 11.95
CA SER A 134 9.45 3.88 11.11
C SER A 134 8.32 4.79 11.61
N LEU A 135 8.15 4.93 12.93
CA LEU A 135 7.19 5.88 13.53
C LEU A 135 7.60 7.33 13.31
N GLU A 136 8.89 7.64 13.37
CA GLU A 136 9.42 8.98 13.05
C GLU A 136 9.14 9.38 11.60
N LEU A 137 9.36 8.47 10.65
CA LEU A 137 9.09 8.69 9.22
C LEU A 137 7.64 9.11 8.95
N VAL A 138 6.70 8.58 9.73
CA VAL A 138 5.28 8.91 9.62
C VAL A 138 4.81 10.01 10.58
N GLY A 139 5.75 10.65 11.30
CA GLY A 139 5.49 11.78 12.20
C GLY A 139 4.87 11.39 13.54
N LEU A 140 5.15 10.18 14.04
CA LEU A 140 4.65 9.65 15.32
C LEU A 140 5.76 9.31 16.34
N GLY A 141 6.98 9.81 16.16
CA GLY A 141 8.10 9.53 17.08
C GLY A 141 7.84 9.89 18.54
N GLN A 142 6.91 10.82 18.83
CA GLN A 142 6.50 11.22 20.19
C GLN A 142 5.24 10.47 20.68
N ARG A 143 4.81 9.42 19.97
CA ARG A 143 3.57 8.65 20.26
C ARG A 143 3.82 7.14 20.34
N THR A 144 5.05 6.72 20.56
CA THR A 144 5.49 5.32 20.60
C THR A 144 4.70 4.46 21.57
N ASP A 145 4.40 5.00 22.77
CA ASP A 145 3.75 4.29 23.89
C ASP A 145 2.21 4.38 23.85
N HIS A 146 1.64 5.13 22.87
CA HIS A 146 0.18 5.27 22.79
C HIS A 146 -0.45 4.01 22.23
N HIS A 147 -1.55 3.58 22.84
CA HIS A 147 -2.40 2.50 22.34
C HIS A 147 -3.37 3.02 21.26
N PRO A 148 -3.90 2.15 20.37
CA PRO A 148 -4.81 2.56 19.30
C PRO A 148 -6.01 3.38 19.74
N ASN A 149 -6.60 3.09 20.91
CA ASN A 149 -7.72 3.85 21.48
C ASN A 149 -7.35 5.28 21.95
N GLN A 150 -6.07 5.60 22.03
CA GLN A 150 -5.54 6.92 22.38
C GLN A 150 -5.12 7.73 21.15
N LEU A 151 -5.28 7.16 19.96
CA LEU A 151 -4.86 7.73 18.68
C LEU A 151 -6.08 8.08 17.83
N SER A 152 -6.02 9.24 17.12
CA SER A 152 -7.02 9.56 16.09
C SER A 152 -6.94 8.57 14.91
N GLY A 153 -7.98 8.48 14.08
CA GLY A 153 -7.98 7.61 12.89
C GLY A 153 -6.77 7.85 11.98
N GLY A 154 -6.41 9.10 11.72
CA GLY A 154 -5.22 9.44 10.93
C GLY A 154 -3.91 9.05 11.60
N GLN A 155 -3.84 9.12 12.95
CA GLN A 155 -2.67 8.62 13.69
C GLN A 155 -2.59 7.09 13.65
N GLN A 156 -3.71 6.39 13.79
CA GLN A 156 -3.76 4.93 13.63
C GLN A 156 -3.32 4.50 12.23
N GLN A 157 -3.75 5.22 11.19
CA GLN A 157 -3.30 4.95 9.81
C GLN A 157 -1.80 5.19 9.64
N ARG A 158 -1.25 6.23 10.27
CA ARG A 158 0.20 6.46 10.28
C ARG A 158 0.96 5.33 10.99
N VAL A 159 0.44 4.78 12.09
CA VAL A 159 1.02 3.57 12.73
C VAL A 159 0.99 2.38 11.78
N ALA A 160 -0.14 2.16 11.08
CA ALA A 160 -0.25 1.09 10.08
C ALA A 160 0.75 1.25 8.92
N ILE A 161 0.98 2.49 8.46
CA ILE A 161 2.02 2.80 7.45
C ILE A 161 3.42 2.53 8.04
N GLY A 162 3.72 2.96 9.26
CA GLY A 162 5.00 2.68 9.94
C GLY A 162 5.26 1.19 10.07
N ARG A 163 4.25 0.42 10.46
CA ARG A 163 4.31 -1.06 10.50
C ARG A 163 4.63 -1.66 9.13
N ALA A 164 4.02 -1.14 8.08
CA ALA A 164 4.26 -1.61 6.73
C ALA A 164 5.70 -1.34 6.23
N LEU A 165 6.36 -0.31 6.77
CA LEU A 165 7.71 0.12 6.36
C LEU A 165 8.84 -0.57 7.14
N VAL A 166 8.58 -1.18 8.29
CA VAL A 166 9.59 -1.60 9.27
C VAL A 166 10.60 -2.62 8.74
N ASN A 167 10.17 -3.50 7.82
CA ASN A 167 11.05 -4.46 7.12
C ASN A 167 11.76 -3.87 5.89
N ARG A 168 11.58 -2.57 5.60
CA ARG A 168 12.12 -1.91 4.40
C ARG A 168 11.70 -2.62 3.12
N PRO A 169 10.39 -2.78 2.88
CA PRO A 169 9.87 -3.56 1.76
C PRO A 169 10.21 -2.90 0.41
N SER A 170 10.24 -3.71 -0.65
CA SER A 170 10.37 -3.21 -2.03
C SER A 170 9.07 -2.58 -2.55
N LEU A 171 7.93 -2.99 -1.96
CA LEU A 171 6.60 -2.56 -2.33
C LEU A 171 5.77 -2.22 -1.10
N LEU A 172 5.14 -1.04 -1.12
CA LEU A 172 4.06 -0.69 -0.20
C LEU A 172 2.71 -0.86 -0.93
N LEU A 173 1.87 -1.75 -0.41
CA LEU A 173 0.56 -2.07 -0.99
C LEU A 173 -0.54 -1.55 -0.07
N ALA A 174 -1.30 -0.56 -0.53
CA ALA A 174 -2.33 0.13 0.25
C ALA A 174 -3.73 -0.15 -0.30
N ASP A 175 -4.63 -0.67 0.55
CA ASP A 175 -6.02 -0.95 0.22
C ASP A 175 -6.93 0.10 0.84
N GLU A 176 -7.49 0.97 0.02
CA GLU A 176 -8.37 2.06 0.42
C GLU A 176 -7.90 2.82 1.68
N PRO A 177 -6.64 3.31 1.72
CA PRO A 177 -6.01 3.74 2.96
C PRO A 177 -6.62 5.01 3.57
N THR A 178 -7.54 5.66 2.89
CA THR A 178 -8.24 6.88 3.30
C THR A 178 -9.73 6.67 3.58
N GLY A 179 -10.27 5.51 3.26
CA GLY A 179 -11.72 5.26 3.25
C GLY A 179 -12.44 5.37 4.61
N ASN A 180 -11.71 5.39 5.73
CA ASN A 180 -12.25 5.58 7.08
C ASN A 180 -11.86 6.94 7.70
N LEU A 181 -11.39 7.89 6.90
CA LEU A 181 -10.86 9.16 7.35
C LEU A 181 -11.70 10.34 6.82
N ASP A 182 -11.70 11.44 7.56
CA ASP A 182 -12.25 12.69 7.05
C ASP A 182 -11.38 13.27 5.92
N SER A 183 -11.94 14.20 5.14
CA SER A 183 -11.30 14.74 3.94
C SER A 183 -9.93 15.39 4.23
N GLN A 184 -9.79 16.15 5.33
CA GLN A 184 -8.52 16.80 5.66
C GLN A 184 -7.49 15.76 6.07
N THR A 185 -7.86 14.81 6.91
CA THR A 185 -6.99 13.70 7.34
C THR A 185 -6.58 12.83 6.14
N SER A 186 -7.49 12.61 5.18
CA SER A 186 -7.19 11.89 3.92
C SER A 186 -6.08 12.58 3.13
N ILE A 187 -6.14 13.91 2.97
CA ILE A 187 -5.07 14.69 2.31
C ILE A 187 -3.75 14.56 3.09
N GLU A 188 -3.79 14.60 4.43
CA GLU A 188 -2.59 14.41 5.24
C GLU A 188 -1.95 13.04 5.04
N ILE A 189 -2.75 11.97 4.98
CA ILE A 189 -2.27 10.60 4.71
C ILE A 189 -1.72 10.48 3.29
N MET A 190 -2.37 11.08 2.29
CA MET A 190 -1.81 11.14 0.93
C MET A 190 -0.48 11.87 0.88
N GLY A 191 -0.31 12.91 1.70
CA GLY A 191 0.97 13.60 1.88
C GLY A 191 2.07 12.70 2.46
N VAL A 192 1.73 11.80 3.38
CA VAL A 192 2.68 10.78 3.88
C VAL A 192 3.11 9.85 2.74
N PHE A 193 2.17 9.31 1.95
CA PHE A 193 2.49 8.45 0.82
C PHE A 193 3.35 9.17 -0.23
N GLN A 194 3.05 10.44 -0.55
CA GLN A 194 3.86 11.22 -1.49
C GLN A 194 5.29 11.40 -1.01
N LYS A 195 5.51 11.74 0.26
CA LYS A 195 6.85 11.86 0.86
C LYS A 195 7.62 10.55 0.85
N LEU A 196 6.95 9.43 1.15
CA LEU A 196 7.57 8.11 1.07
C LEU A 196 7.97 7.75 -0.37
N ASN A 197 7.13 8.07 -1.34
CA ASN A 197 7.44 7.85 -2.74
C ASN A 197 8.57 8.75 -3.27
N GLU A 198 8.71 9.97 -2.76
CA GLU A 198 9.84 10.86 -3.04
C GLU A 198 11.17 10.28 -2.51
N GLN A 199 11.13 9.42 -1.49
CA GLN A 199 12.25 8.63 -1.00
C GLN A 199 12.46 7.33 -1.80
N ASN A 200 11.87 7.23 -3.00
CA ASN A 200 11.97 6.09 -3.92
C ASN A 200 11.27 4.81 -3.45
N ILE A 201 10.33 4.89 -2.49
CA ILE A 201 9.50 3.74 -2.11
C ILE A 201 8.45 3.51 -3.21
N THR A 202 8.38 2.29 -3.72
CA THR A 202 7.37 1.87 -4.70
C THR A 202 6.03 1.67 -4.00
N ILE A 203 4.97 2.28 -4.52
CA ILE A 203 3.65 2.24 -3.89
C ILE A 203 2.59 1.82 -4.90
N ILE A 204 1.80 0.82 -4.57
CA ILE A 204 0.54 0.51 -5.24
C ILE A 204 -0.60 0.80 -4.28
N MET A 205 -1.56 1.58 -4.73
CA MET A 205 -2.75 1.93 -3.97
C MET A 205 -3.99 1.44 -4.69
N VAL A 206 -4.81 0.67 -4.03
CA VAL A 206 -6.13 0.29 -4.53
C VAL A 206 -7.15 1.28 -3.98
N THR A 207 -7.92 1.90 -4.85
CA THR A 207 -8.98 2.83 -4.47
C THR A 207 -10.08 2.88 -5.52
N HIS A 208 -11.29 3.21 -5.12
CA HIS A 208 -12.38 3.56 -6.03
C HIS A 208 -12.59 5.09 -6.11
N GLU A 209 -11.86 5.88 -5.31
CA GLU A 209 -11.95 7.32 -5.24
C GLU A 209 -10.99 7.99 -6.23
N LEU A 210 -11.53 8.69 -7.22
CA LEU A 210 -10.73 9.38 -8.23
C LEU A 210 -9.88 10.50 -7.61
N ASP A 211 -10.41 11.18 -6.59
CA ASP A 211 -9.70 12.27 -5.91
C ASP A 211 -8.45 11.75 -5.19
N VAL A 212 -8.51 10.54 -4.61
CA VAL A 212 -7.36 9.87 -4.00
C VAL A 212 -6.35 9.44 -5.07
N ALA A 213 -6.81 8.88 -6.19
CA ALA A 213 -5.96 8.44 -7.29
C ALA A 213 -5.14 9.59 -7.91
N ARG A 214 -5.65 10.83 -7.89
CA ARG A 214 -4.95 12.03 -8.41
C ARG A 214 -3.65 12.36 -7.68
N TYR A 215 -3.42 11.86 -6.48
CA TYR A 215 -2.15 12.03 -5.76
C TYR A 215 -1.05 11.10 -6.27
N THR A 216 -1.39 10.05 -7.01
CA THR A 216 -0.44 9.08 -7.56
C THR A 216 0.23 9.58 -8.85
N LYS A 217 1.19 8.84 -9.39
CA LYS A 217 1.89 9.17 -10.64
C LYS A 217 1.26 8.50 -11.86
N ARG A 218 0.65 7.32 -11.68
CA ARG A 218 0.09 6.47 -12.73
C ARG A 218 -1.22 5.86 -12.26
N MET A 219 -2.15 5.73 -13.15
CA MET A 219 -3.48 5.17 -12.89
C MET A 219 -3.73 3.99 -13.82
N VAL A 220 -4.05 2.84 -13.21
CA VAL A 220 -4.44 1.61 -13.89
C VAL A 220 -5.89 1.33 -13.57
N VAL A 221 -6.75 1.26 -14.58
CA VAL A 221 -8.19 1.03 -14.37
C VAL A 221 -8.55 -0.39 -14.77
N LEU A 222 -9.14 -1.12 -13.80
CA LEU A 222 -9.69 -2.46 -14.01
C LEU A 222 -11.19 -2.41 -14.27
N ARG A 223 -11.61 -3.20 -15.25
CA ARG A 223 -13.02 -3.47 -15.52
C ARG A 223 -13.19 -4.92 -15.95
N ASP A 224 -14.15 -5.63 -15.33
CA ASP A 224 -14.48 -7.02 -15.64
C ASP A 224 -13.26 -7.97 -15.68
N GLY A 225 -12.33 -7.77 -14.73
CA GLY A 225 -11.10 -8.56 -14.60
C GLY A 225 -9.98 -8.21 -15.60
N LYS A 226 -10.10 -7.12 -16.36
CA LYS A 226 -9.10 -6.67 -17.35
C LYS A 226 -8.64 -5.25 -17.07
N ILE A 227 -7.40 -4.94 -17.44
CA ILE A 227 -6.93 -3.56 -17.50
C ILE A 227 -7.52 -2.91 -18.77
N ILE A 228 -8.25 -1.81 -18.59
CA ILE A 228 -8.82 -1.03 -19.70
C ILE A 228 -8.10 0.31 -19.93
N THR A 229 -7.39 0.81 -18.92
CA THR A 229 -6.59 2.04 -18.99
C THR A 229 -5.34 1.86 -18.14
N ASP A 230 -4.22 2.36 -18.63
CA ASP A 230 -2.93 2.41 -17.96
C ASP A 230 -2.19 3.65 -18.44
N GLU A 231 -2.24 4.73 -17.65
CA GLU A 231 -1.77 6.04 -18.06
C GLU A 231 -1.17 6.86 -16.92
N ALA A 232 -0.31 7.81 -17.24
CA ALA A 232 0.18 8.79 -16.28
C ALA A 232 -0.96 9.72 -15.82
N VAL A 233 -0.99 10.03 -14.53
CA VAL A 233 -1.99 10.95 -13.96
C VAL A 233 -1.73 12.37 -14.49
N GLN A 234 -2.68 12.88 -15.28
CA GLN A 234 -2.70 14.27 -15.73
C GLN A 234 -3.16 15.15 -14.56
N ASN A 235 -2.61 16.35 -14.43
CA ASN A 235 -2.96 17.30 -13.36
C ASN A 235 -2.89 16.69 -11.94
N ARG A 236 -1.76 16.08 -11.64
CA ARG A 236 -1.50 15.42 -10.35
C ARG A 236 -1.73 16.37 -9.18
N SER A 237 -2.46 15.92 -8.16
CA SER A 237 -2.64 16.62 -6.89
C SER A 237 -1.40 16.50 -5.99
N PHE A 238 -1.13 17.55 -5.22
CA PHE A 238 -0.05 17.59 -4.22
C PHE A 238 -0.62 17.96 -2.87
N ALA A 239 -0.56 17.02 -1.94
CA ALA A 239 -1.15 17.14 -0.61
C ALA A 239 -0.62 18.38 0.16
N GLU A 240 0.66 18.69 0.03
CA GLU A 240 1.27 19.84 0.69
C GLU A 240 0.63 21.17 0.23
N LYS A 241 0.41 21.33 -1.07
CA LYS A 241 -0.25 22.52 -1.63
C LYS A 241 -1.70 22.63 -1.16
N GLU A 242 -2.44 21.53 -1.17
CA GLU A 242 -3.84 21.51 -0.75
C GLU A 242 -3.99 21.80 0.74
N LEU A 243 -3.13 21.23 1.58
CA LEU A 243 -3.11 21.53 3.02
C LEU A 243 -2.75 23.00 3.30
N GLN A 244 -1.84 23.58 2.51
CA GLN A 244 -1.51 25.00 2.63
C GLN A 244 -2.72 25.88 2.28
N GLN A 245 -3.44 25.57 1.21
CA GLN A 245 -4.65 26.30 0.80
C GLN A 245 -5.75 26.19 1.87
N LEU A 246 -5.97 24.99 2.43
CA LEU A 246 -6.94 24.77 3.50
C LEU A 246 -6.61 25.61 4.75
N ARG A 247 -5.34 25.67 5.16
CA ARG A 247 -4.90 26.49 6.30
C ARG A 247 -5.16 27.99 6.05
N GLN A 248 -4.87 28.48 4.84
CA GLN A 248 -5.11 29.87 4.46
C GLN A 248 -6.62 30.22 4.47
N ALA A 249 -7.45 29.34 3.94
CA ALA A 249 -8.90 29.51 3.94
C ALA A 249 -9.46 29.54 5.38
N GLN A 250 -9.01 28.63 6.25
CA GLN A 250 -9.41 28.60 7.66
C GLN A 250 -8.98 29.87 8.43
N GLN A 251 -7.80 30.42 8.13
CA GLN A 251 -7.34 31.68 8.72
C GLN A 251 -8.18 32.87 8.24
N ALA A 252 -8.52 32.92 6.95
CA ALA A 252 -9.37 33.98 6.39
C ALA A 252 -10.76 33.99 7.03
N VAL A 253 -11.36 32.82 7.27
CA VAL A 253 -12.67 32.69 7.95
C VAL A 253 -12.60 33.17 9.40
N LYS A 254 -11.50 32.89 10.12
CA LYS A 254 -11.33 33.36 11.52
C LYS A 254 -11.09 34.87 11.65
N LEU A 255 -10.64 35.53 10.59
CA LEU A 255 -10.36 36.97 10.55
C LEU A 255 -11.53 37.78 9.96
N ALA A 256 -12.56 37.11 9.44
CA ALA A 256 -13.79 37.76 9.01
C ALA A 256 -14.58 38.19 10.25
N PRO A 257 -15.03 39.48 10.33
CA PRO A 257 -15.70 40.05 11.51
C PRO A 257 -17.08 39.44 11.76
#